data_a514343705da124aca135fc9b7ec609a
#
_entry.id   a514343705da124aca135fc9b7ec609a
#
_cell.length_a   1.000
_cell.length_b   1.000
_cell.length_c   1.000
_cell.angle_alpha   90.00
_cell.angle_beta   90.00
_cell.angle_gamma   90.00
#
_symmetry.space_group_name_H-M   'P 1'
#
loop_
_entity.id
_entity.type
_entity.pdbx_description
1 polymer ?
#
loop_
_entity_poly.entity_id
_entity_poly.type
_entity_poly.pdbx_seq_one_letter_code
_entity_poly.pdbx_strand_id
1 'polypeptide(L)'
;MPSAPESSQAATRQLPLFPLGTAVFPGSLLHLQIFELRYLQMIGECERQGTPFGVVTLTRGGEVHQPGGPAEQFEPIGTCMHLEKVTRPRPGMLHIWCRALDCFEVVQTQQRSDGLWLGEVRDLPPEPVLAVPEHLHYLSAQMVDALQRLQDPTMDPAPWPRPWLADDCTWLSQRWAELLPLPTAMKYRLLALREPLMRLELVGDMVSPQTPER
;
A
#
# COMPACT_ATOMS: atom_id res chain seq x y z
N MET A 1 25.76 -11.77 36.66
CA MET A 1 24.44 -11.78 36.06
C MET A 1 24.52 -10.87 34.84
N PRO A 2 24.52 -11.37 33.61
CA PRO A 2 24.47 -10.51 32.43
C PRO A 2 23.02 -10.01 32.28
N SER A 3 22.89 -8.69 32.23
CA SER A 3 21.63 -8.00 31.93
C SER A 3 21.13 -8.41 30.56
N ALA A 4 19.85 -8.75 30.48
CA ALA A 4 19.16 -9.01 29.22
C ALA A 4 19.23 -7.75 28.34
N PRO A 5 19.35 -7.88 27.01
CA PRO A 5 19.31 -6.74 26.12
C PRO A 5 17.92 -6.09 26.21
N GLU A 6 17.91 -4.82 26.59
CA GLU A 6 16.71 -3.97 26.47
C GLU A 6 16.23 -4.01 25.03
N SER A 7 15.03 -4.51 24.85
CA SER A 7 14.31 -4.45 23.59
C SER A 7 14.23 -2.98 23.19
N SER A 8 15.01 -2.56 22.21
CA SER A 8 14.90 -1.27 21.57
C SER A 8 13.45 -1.14 21.05
N GLN A 9 12.58 -0.47 21.84
CA GLN A 9 11.25 -0.11 21.37
C GLN A 9 11.47 0.83 20.18
N ALA A 10 11.20 0.32 18.98
CA ALA A 10 11.25 1.14 17.79
C ALA A 10 10.36 2.37 18.02
N ALA A 11 10.90 3.55 17.74
CA ALA A 11 10.20 4.81 17.96
C ALA A 11 8.89 4.83 17.18
N THR A 12 7.80 5.22 17.86
CA THR A 12 6.51 5.43 17.20
C THR A 12 6.40 6.89 16.74
N ARG A 13 5.59 7.12 15.71
CA ARG A 13 5.24 8.45 15.24
C ARG A 13 3.75 8.55 14.96
N GLN A 14 3.22 9.77 14.97
CA GLN A 14 1.83 10.01 14.61
C GLN A 14 1.67 10.17 13.09
N LEU A 15 0.66 9.52 12.54
CA LEU A 15 0.37 9.53 11.11
C LEU A 15 -1.15 9.67 10.89
N PRO A 16 -1.63 10.62 10.06
CA PRO A 16 -3.03 10.63 9.66
C PRO A 16 -3.32 9.43 8.76
N LEU A 17 -4.46 8.76 8.98
CA LEU A 17 -4.80 7.53 8.30
C LEU A 17 -5.96 7.73 7.32
N PHE A 18 -5.84 7.09 6.18
CA PHE A 18 -6.84 7.02 5.12
C PHE A 18 -7.26 5.55 4.91
N PRO A 19 -8.40 5.12 5.48
CA PRO A 19 -8.92 3.77 5.27
C PRO A 19 -9.43 3.57 3.83
N LEU A 20 -8.99 2.51 3.15
CA LEU A 20 -9.38 2.13 1.79
C LEU A 20 -9.84 0.68 1.71
N GLY A 21 -10.74 0.38 0.80
CA GLY A 21 -11.25 -0.98 0.53
C GLY A 21 -10.24 -1.90 -0.18
N THR A 22 -8.98 -1.50 -0.30
CA THR A 22 -7.91 -2.31 -0.89
C THR A 22 -6.60 -2.12 -0.15
N ALA A 23 -5.72 -3.13 -0.20
CA ALA A 23 -4.35 -3.01 0.26
C ALA A 23 -3.49 -2.33 -0.82
N VAL A 24 -2.59 -1.44 -0.39
CA VAL A 24 -1.67 -0.70 -1.26
C VAL A 24 -0.25 -1.19 -0.99
N PHE A 25 0.46 -1.59 -2.04
CA PHE A 25 1.80 -2.15 -1.93
C PHE A 25 2.88 -1.07 -2.13
N PRO A 26 4.05 -1.19 -1.47
CA PRO A 26 5.18 -0.29 -1.69
C PRO A 26 5.50 -0.12 -3.17
N GLY A 27 5.80 1.11 -3.59
CA GLY A 27 6.07 1.46 -4.99
C GLY A 27 4.83 1.69 -5.87
N SER A 28 3.62 1.29 -5.44
CA SER A 28 2.38 1.54 -6.19
C SER A 28 2.09 3.03 -6.33
N LEU A 29 1.53 3.43 -7.46
CA LEU A 29 0.93 4.74 -7.64
C LEU A 29 -0.58 4.64 -7.41
N LEU A 30 -1.06 5.36 -6.41
CA LEU A 30 -2.47 5.46 -6.09
C LEU A 30 -3.04 6.79 -6.59
N HIS A 31 -4.11 6.74 -7.38
CA HIS A 31 -4.86 7.92 -7.80
C HIS A 31 -6.18 7.95 -7.04
N LEU A 32 -6.43 9.04 -6.30
CA LEU A 32 -7.64 9.25 -5.51
C LEU A 32 -8.34 10.55 -5.86
N GLN A 33 -9.66 10.50 -5.77
CA GLN A 33 -10.53 11.66 -5.81
C GLN A 33 -11.00 11.98 -4.39
N ILE A 34 -10.60 13.12 -3.87
CA ILE A 34 -10.86 13.54 -2.48
C ILE A 34 -11.95 14.62 -2.48
N PHE A 35 -13.02 14.40 -1.71
CA PHE A 35 -14.13 15.34 -1.56
C PHE A 35 -14.64 15.47 -0.12
N GLU A 36 -14.31 14.54 0.79
CA GLU A 36 -14.66 14.67 2.20
C GLU A 36 -13.79 15.71 2.89
N LEU A 37 -14.42 16.58 3.70
CA LEU A 37 -13.75 17.71 4.35
C LEU A 37 -12.54 17.27 5.20
N ARG A 38 -12.67 16.16 5.95
CA ARG A 38 -11.57 15.60 6.76
C ARG A 38 -10.33 15.28 5.93
N TYR A 39 -10.52 14.72 4.74
CA TYR A 39 -9.42 14.36 3.85
C TYR A 39 -8.92 15.53 3.01
N LEU A 40 -9.80 16.49 2.64
CA LEU A 40 -9.37 17.73 1.99
C LEU A 40 -8.40 18.51 2.89
N GLN A 41 -8.71 18.60 4.19
CA GLN A 41 -7.84 19.24 5.18
C GLN A 41 -6.53 18.47 5.37
N MET A 42 -6.60 17.15 5.56
CA MET A 42 -5.44 16.28 5.70
C MET A 42 -4.47 16.42 4.52
N ILE A 43 -4.99 16.30 3.28
CA ILE A 43 -4.17 16.42 2.08
C ILE A 43 -3.57 17.82 1.93
N GLY A 44 -4.34 18.87 2.25
CA GLY A 44 -3.83 20.24 2.25
C GLY A 44 -2.70 20.46 3.28
N GLU A 45 -2.76 19.80 4.44
CA GLU A 45 -1.68 19.80 5.43
C GLU A 45 -0.46 19.04 4.94
N CYS A 46 -0.64 17.83 4.40
CA CYS A 46 0.42 17.01 3.83
C CYS A 46 1.15 17.74 2.68
N GLU A 47 0.40 18.36 1.76
CA GLU A 47 0.96 19.12 0.64
C GLU A 47 1.81 20.31 1.12
N ARG A 48 1.31 21.08 2.11
CA ARG A 48 2.01 22.26 2.62
C ARG A 48 3.28 21.90 3.41
N GLN A 49 3.26 20.79 4.14
CA GLN A 49 4.34 20.39 5.04
C GLN A 49 5.31 19.39 4.41
N GLY A 50 4.97 18.80 3.26
CA GLY A 50 5.73 17.71 2.65
C GLY A 50 5.70 16.43 3.50
N THR A 51 4.65 16.22 4.31
CA THR A 51 4.52 15.08 5.21
C THR A 51 3.70 13.96 4.57
N PRO A 52 4.00 12.68 4.87
CA PRO A 52 3.21 11.56 4.38
C PRO A 52 1.90 11.41 5.17
N PHE A 53 1.00 10.59 4.63
CA PHE A 53 -0.14 10.01 5.33
C PHE A 53 -0.12 8.49 5.18
N GLY A 54 -0.91 7.77 5.97
CA GLY A 54 -0.98 6.31 5.92
C GLY A 54 -2.26 5.83 5.25
N VAL A 55 -2.15 4.82 4.38
CA VAL A 55 -3.29 4.04 3.89
C VAL A 55 -3.38 2.74 4.68
N VAL A 56 -4.57 2.44 5.19
CA VAL A 56 -4.89 1.19 5.90
C VAL A 56 -6.07 0.49 5.24
N THR A 57 -6.08 -0.85 5.26
CA THR A 57 -7.08 -1.65 4.58
C THR A 57 -8.34 -1.79 5.42
N LEU A 58 -9.49 -1.31 4.93
CA LEU A 58 -10.79 -1.46 5.58
C LEU A 58 -11.21 -2.92 5.68
N THR A 59 -11.69 -3.31 6.87
CA THR A 59 -12.35 -4.60 7.14
C THR A 59 -13.83 -4.43 7.38
N ARG A 60 -14.26 -3.23 7.85
CA ARG A 60 -15.65 -2.89 8.11
C ARG A 60 -15.87 -1.39 7.92
N GLY A 61 -17.09 -0.99 7.59
CA GLY A 61 -17.43 0.38 7.26
C GLY A 61 -17.31 0.65 5.77
N GLY A 62 -17.31 1.91 5.37
CA GLY A 62 -17.20 2.36 3.98
C GLY A 62 -16.08 3.37 3.81
N GLU A 63 -15.55 3.47 2.59
CA GLU A 63 -14.56 4.51 2.25
C GLU A 63 -15.13 5.92 2.39
N VAL A 64 -16.43 6.06 2.20
CA VAL A 64 -17.16 7.32 2.39
C VAL A 64 -17.94 7.25 3.69
N HIS A 65 -17.72 8.24 4.55
CA HIS A 65 -18.41 8.32 5.83
C HIS A 65 -19.92 8.50 5.63
N GLN A 66 -20.72 7.59 6.23
CA GLN A 66 -22.17 7.70 6.26
C GLN A 66 -22.61 7.99 7.70
N PRO A 67 -23.35 9.09 7.97
CA PRO A 67 -23.88 9.38 9.29
C PRO A 67 -24.75 8.21 9.79
N GLY A 68 -24.43 7.67 10.98
CA GLY A 68 -25.13 6.51 11.55
C GLY A 68 -24.72 5.16 10.95
N GLY A 69 -23.76 5.12 10.03
CA GLY A 69 -23.18 3.88 9.51
C GLY A 69 -22.29 3.16 10.54
N PRO A 70 -21.87 1.91 10.25
CA PRO A 70 -20.97 1.18 11.12
C PRO A 70 -19.64 1.90 11.26
N ALA A 71 -19.06 1.85 12.46
CA ALA A 71 -17.71 2.39 12.70
C ALA A 71 -16.69 1.72 11.76
N GLU A 72 -15.80 2.52 11.20
CA GLU A 72 -14.71 2.05 10.37
C GLU A 72 -13.77 1.16 11.21
N GLN A 73 -13.42 -0.01 10.66
CA GLN A 73 -12.40 -0.91 11.18
C GLN A 73 -11.42 -1.22 10.07
N PHE A 74 -10.17 -1.35 10.39
CA PHE A 74 -9.12 -1.60 9.41
C PHE A 74 -8.02 -2.46 9.98
N GLU A 75 -7.25 -3.04 9.08
CA GLU A 75 -6.12 -3.90 9.39
C GLU A 75 -4.94 -3.10 9.96
N PRO A 76 -4.10 -3.72 10.84
CA PRO A 76 -3.02 -3.00 11.51
C PRO A 76 -1.82 -2.65 10.61
N ILE A 77 -1.57 -3.40 9.52
CA ILE A 77 -0.47 -3.07 8.62
C ILE A 77 -0.99 -2.17 7.51
N GLY A 78 -0.34 -1.03 7.34
CA GLY A 78 -0.63 -0.06 6.31
C GLY A 78 0.63 0.37 5.55
N THR A 79 0.44 1.26 4.58
CA THR A 79 1.51 1.77 3.72
C THR A 79 1.55 3.28 3.77
N CYS A 80 2.72 3.86 3.98
CA CYS A 80 2.95 5.29 3.91
C CYS A 80 2.78 5.79 2.48
N MET A 81 2.12 6.93 2.32
CA MET A 81 1.87 7.55 1.03
C MET A 81 2.53 8.92 0.95
N HIS A 82 3.24 9.16 -0.12
CA HIS A 82 3.80 10.46 -0.46
C HIS A 82 3.04 11.09 -1.61
N LEU A 83 2.67 12.38 -1.48
CA LEU A 83 2.00 13.12 -2.54
C LEU A 83 2.98 13.44 -3.67
N GLU A 84 2.71 12.96 -4.90
CA GLU A 84 3.48 13.32 -6.10
C GLU A 84 2.82 14.44 -6.89
N LYS A 85 1.48 14.42 -6.97
CA LYS A 85 0.73 15.42 -7.74
C LYS A 85 -0.64 15.69 -7.12
N VAL A 86 -1.03 16.94 -7.08
CA VAL A 86 -2.35 17.39 -6.62
C VAL A 86 -2.95 18.33 -7.66
N THR A 87 -4.18 18.05 -8.08
CA THR A 87 -4.94 18.96 -8.94
C THR A 87 -6.29 19.32 -8.32
N ARG A 88 -6.81 20.47 -8.67
CA ARG A 88 -8.04 21.04 -8.10
C ARG A 88 -9.05 21.31 -9.23
N PRO A 89 -9.75 20.26 -9.72
CA PRO A 89 -10.66 20.41 -10.87
C PRO A 89 -11.85 21.33 -10.59
N ARG A 90 -12.29 21.39 -9.34
CA ARG A 90 -13.34 22.29 -8.87
C ARG A 90 -13.24 22.54 -7.36
N PRO A 91 -13.88 23.59 -6.82
CA PRO A 91 -13.95 23.80 -5.37
C PRO A 91 -14.49 22.58 -4.63
N GLY A 92 -13.85 22.21 -3.53
CA GLY A 92 -14.25 21.05 -2.71
C GLY A 92 -13.85 19.69 -3.28
N MET A 93 -12.98 19.62 -4.30
CA MET A 93 -12.50 18.37 -4.89
C MET A 93 -11.02 18.44 -5.21
N LEU A 94 -10.27 17.41 -4.82
CA LEU A 94 -8.88 17.19 -5.22
C LEU A 94 -8.78 15.89 -5.99
N HIS A 95 -7.93 15.87 -7.01
CA HIS A 95 -7.36 14.64 -7.56
C HIS A 95 -5.91 14.59 -7.11
N ILE A 96 -5.52 13.49 -6.51
CA ILE A 96 -4.18 13.29 -5.96
C ILE A 96 -3.56 12.03 -6.55
N TRP A 97 -2.27 12.08 -6.81
CA TRP A 97 -1.43 10.93 -7.14
C TRP A 97 -0.42 10.78 -6.02
N CYS A 98 -0.41 9.59 -5.43
CA CYS A 98 0.41 9.31 -4.27
C CYS A 98 1.25 8.07 -4.53
N ARG A 99 2.54 8.15 -4.21
CA ARG A 99 3.45 7.01 -4.25
C ARG A 99 3.45 6.30 -2.92
N ALA A 100 3.25 5.01 -2.95
CA ALA A 100 3.38 4.16 -1.78
C ALA A 100 4.87 3.97 -1.44
N LEU A 101 5.19 4.26 -0.19
CA LEU A 101 6.52 4.09 0.41
C LEU A 101 6.53 2.78 1.24
N ASP A 102 7.30 2.78 2.35
CA ASP A 102 7.41 1.64 3.24
C ASP A 102 6.11 1.36 4.03
N CYS A 103 6.00 0.15 4.52
CA CYS A 103 4.91 -0.27 5.39
C CYS A 103 5.14 0.18 6.84
N PHE A 104 4.04 0.33 7.55
CA PHE A 104 4.02 0.58 8.99
C PHE A 104 3.02 -0.34 9.68
N GLU A 105 3.17 -0.48 10.99
CA GLU A 105 2.20 -1.13 11.86
C GLU A 105 1.51 -0.08 12.76
N VAL A 106 0.19 -0.13 12.81
CA VAL A 106 -0.63 0.69 13.69
C VAL A 106 -0.58 0.10 15.10
N VAL A 107 -0.03 0.86 16.05
CA VAL A 107 0.06 0.47 17.46
C VAL A 107 -1.20 0.91 18.21
N GLN A 108 -1.66 2.13 17.96
CA GLN A 108 -2.85 2.71 18.57
C GLN A 108 -3.52 3.67 17.60
N THR A 109 -4.83 3.83 17.74
CA THR A 109 -5.61 4.78 16.94
C THR A 109 -6.45 5.71 17.79
N GLN A 110 -6.64 6.92 17.29
CA GLN A 110 -7.54 7.91 17.83
C GLN A 110 -8.32 8.56 16.70
N GLN A 111 -9.63 8.73 16.87
CA GLN A 111 -10.43 9.47 15.90
C GLN A 111 -10.61 10.91 16.37
N ARG A 112 -10.32 11.88 15.51
CA ARG A 112 -10.55 13.30 15.74
C ARG A 112 -12.04 13.62 15.69
N SER A 113 -12.43 14.78 16.21
CA SER A 113 -13.82 15.26 16.18
C SER A 113 -14.39 15.47 14.77
N ASP A 114 -13.53 15.70 13.78
CA ASP A 114 -13.90 15.78 12.35
C ASP A 114 -13.99 14.40 11.67
N GLY A 115 -13.75 13.31 12.41
CA GLY A 115 -13.80 11.95 11.94
C GLY A 115 -12.49 11.43 11.30
N LEU A 116 -11.42 12.24 11.24
CA LEU A 116 -10.13 11.80 10.75
C LEU A 116 -9.47 10.84 11.76
N TRP A 117 -8.96 9.71 11.27
CA TRP A 117 -8.16 8.79 12.06
C TRP A 117 -6.71 9.26 12.17
N LEU A 118 -6.18 9.21 13.38
CA LEU A 118 -4.76 9.38 13.67
C LEU A 118 -4.24 8.06 14.22
N GLY A 119 -3.18 7.53 13.63
CA GLY A 119 -2.48 6.35 14.11
C GLY A 119 -1.19 6.73 14.82
N GLU A 120 -0.95 6.13 15.98
CA GLU A 120 0.40 5.96 16.48
C GLU A 120 0.98 4.74 15.77
N VAL A 121 1.99 4.94 14.93
CA VAL A 121 2.51 3.92 14.02
C VAL A 121 3.98 3.64 14.28
N ARG A 122 4.38 2.41 14.03
CA ARG A 122 5.76 1.95 14.03
C ARG A 122 6.15 1.59 12.61
N ASP A 123 7.20 2.23 12.09
CA ASP A 123 7.69 1.91 10.75
C ASP A 123 8.24 0.48 10.74
N LEU A 124 7.85 -0.29 9.73
CA LEU A 124 8.38 -1.65 9.53
C LEU A 124 9.71 -1.56 8.75
N PRO A 125 10.68 -2.40 9.07
CA PRO A 125 11.93 -2.42 8.32
C PRO A 125 11.66 -2.72 6.84
N PRO A 126 12.44 -2.15 5.90
CA PRO A 126 12.33 -2.49 4.49
C PRO A 126 12.51 -4.00 4.28
N GLU A 127 11.82 -4.55 3.30
CA GLU A 127 12.02 -5.95 2.92
C GLU A 127 13.37 -6.12 2.22
N PRO A 128 14.00 -7.30 2.39
CA PRO A 128 15.29 -7.55 1.76
C PRO A 128 15.16 -7.67 0.24
N VAL A 129 16.16 -7.20 -0.50
CA VAL A 129 16.34 -7.48 -1.92
C VAL A 129 16.79 -8.94 -2.07
N LEU A 130 16.00 -9.76 -2.76
CA LEU A 130 16.27 -11.18 -2.96
C LEU A 130 16.13 -11.53 -4.43
N ALA A 131 17.16 -12.20 -4.98
CA ALA A 131 17.13 -12.67 -6.36
C ALA A 131 15.98 -13.67 -6.57
N VAL A 132 15.30 -13.56 -7.71
CA VAL A 132 14.24 -14.49 -8.10
C VAL A 132 14.86 -15.86 -8.43
N PRO A 133 14.40 -16.97 -7.80
CA PRO A 133 14.86 -18.31 -8.13
C PRO A 133 14.53 -18.69 -9.58
N GLU A 134 15.37 -19.55 -10.18
CA GLU A 134 15.25 -19.97 -11.59
C GLU A 134 13.85 -20.49 -11.95
N HIS A 135 13.24 -21.31 -11.08
CA HIS A 135 11.92 -21.86 -11.30
C HIS A 135 10.77 -20.84 -11.32
N LEU A 136 11.03 -19.60 -10.85
CA LEU A 136 10.07 -18.47 -10.84
C LEU A 136 10.39 -17.39 -11.89
N HIS A 137 11.44 -17.55 -12.72
CA HIS A 137 11.80 -16.56 -13.74
C HIS A 137 10.69 -16.31 -14.78
N TYR A 138 9.79 -17.26 -14.97
CA TYR A 138 8.62 -17.07 -15.82
C TYR A 138 7.72 -15.93 -15.33
N LEU A 139 7.63 -15.71 -14.00
CA LEU A 139 6.87 -14.61 -13.41
C LEU A 139 7.51 -13.26 -13.75
N SER A 140 8.86 -13.18 -13.76
CA SER A 140 9.58 -11.97 -14.17
C SER A 140 9.28 -11.62 -15.63
N ALA A 141 9.39 -12.59 -16.54
CA ALA A 141 9.12 -12.39 -17.96
C ALA A 141 7.67 -11.94 -18.23
N GLN A 142 6.71 -12.61 -17.60
CA GLN A 142 5.28 -12.26 -17.73
C GLN A 142 4.97 -10.88 -17.14
N MET A 143 5.60 -10.50 -16.01
CA MET A 143 5.41 -9.16 -15.42
C MET A 143 5.94 -8.07 -16.35
N VAL A 144 7.15 -8.24 -16.90
CA VAL A 144 7.72 -7.28 -17.86
C VAL A 144 6.81 -7.11 -19.07
N ASP A 145 6.32 -8.19 -19.65
CA ASP A 145 5.39 -8.15 -20.79
C ASP A 145 4.06 -7.46 -20.42
N ALA A 146 3.49 -7.77 -19.26
CA ALA A 146 2.27 -7.13 -18.77
C ALA A 146 2.46 -5.61 -18.59
N LEU A 147 3.55 -5.18 -17.94
CA LEU A 147 3.83 -3.77 -17.74
C LEU A 147 4.12 -3.02 -19.05
N GLN A 148 4.77 -3.66 -20.03
CA GLN A 148 4.96 -3.06 -21.35
C GLN A 148 3.63 -2.79 -22.07
N ARG A 149 2.64 -3.66 -21.90
CA ARG A 149 1.30 -3.49 -22.47
C ARG A 149 0.45 -2.47 -21.73
N LEU A 150 0.62 -2.36 -20.40
CA LEU A 150 -0.15 -1.45 -19.56
C LEU A 150 0.44 -0.04 -19.49
N GLN A 151 1.71 0.13 -19.89
CA GLN A 151 2.38 1.42 -19.78
C GLN A 151 1.82 2.41 -20.80
N ASP A 152 1.24 3.48 -20.33
CA ASP A 152 0.90 4.67 -21.10
C ASP A 152 2.02 5.72 -20.93
N PRO A 153 2.81 6.03 -21.99
CA PRO A 153 3.91 6.99 -21.88
C PRO A 153 3.43 8.43 -21.62
N THR A 154 2.15 8.71 -21.77
CA THR A 154 1.55 10.04 -21.51
C THR A 154 1.14 10.22 -20.04
N MET A 155 1.10 9.16 -19.24
CA MET A 155 0.77 9.25 -17.81
C MET A 155 1.90 9.91 -17.01
N ASP A 156 1.54 10.96 -16.29
CA ASP A 156 2.42 11.68 -15.34
C ASP A 156 1.67 11.96 -14.04
N PRO A 157 2.09 11.38 -12.92
CA PRO A 157 3.24 10.48 -12.74
C PRO A 157 3.03 9.07 -13.33
N ALA A 158 4.10 8.42 -13.76
CA ALA A 158 4.04 7.07 -14.29
C ALA A 158 3.69 6.04 -13.19
N PRO A 159 2.74 5.12 -13.42
CA PRO A 159 2.36 4.10 -12.44
C PRO A 159 3.55 3.23 -12.00
N TRP A 160 4.35 2.79 -12.97
CA TRP A 160 5.52 1.94 -12.73
C TRP A 160 6.76 2.54 -13.39
N PRO A 161 7.47 3.47 -12.70
CA PRO A 161 8.67 4.09 -13.24
C PRO A 161 9.79 3.07 -13.43
N ARG A 162 10.60 3.27 -14.47
CA ARG A 162 11.79 2.44 -14.71
C ARG A 162 12.97 2.89 -13.83
N PRO A 163 13.93 2.00 -13.50
CA PRO A 163 14.02 0.60 -13.94
C PRO A 163 13.04 -0.32 -13.18
N TRP A 164 12.52 -1.35 -13.86
CA TRP A 164 11.72 -2.39 -13.24
C TRP A 164 12.63 -3.43 -12.61
N LEU A 165 12.44 -3.70 -11.34
CA LEU A 165 13.27 -4.63 -10.57
C LEU A 165 12.71 -6.07 -10.68
N ALA A 166 12.50 -6.54 -11.91
CA ALA A 166 11.84 -7.82 -12.16
C ALA A 166 12.64 -9.05 -11.70
N ASP A 167 13.92 -8.87 -11.35
CA ASP A 167 14.79 -9.92 -10.79
C ASP A 167 14.83 -9.90 -9.25
N ASP A 168 14.05 -9.03 -8.61
CA ASP A 168 13.92 -8.94 -7.15
C ASP A 168 12.57 -9.50 -6.69
N CYS A 169 12.60 -10.51 -5.80
CA CYS A 169 11.40 -11.14 -5.24
C CYS A 169 10.46 -10.13 -4.58
N THR A 170 11.01 -9.15 -3.84
CA THR A 170 10.23 -8.13 -3.15
C THR A 170 9.41 -7.32 -4.13
N TRP A 171 10.07 -6.71 -5.09
CA TRP A 171 9.42 -5.90 -6.11
C TRP A 171 8.43 -6.71 -6.95
N LEU A 172 8.87 -7.87 -7.44
CA LEU A 172 8.09 -8.71 -8.35
C LEU A 172 6.81 -9.23 -7.69
N SER A 173 6.90 -9.74 -6.45
CA SER A 173 5.74 -10.27 -5.74
C SER A 173 4.72 -9.18 -5.39
N GLN A 174 5.19 -7.97 -5.03
CA GLN A 174 4.32 -6.82 -4.77
C GLN A 174 3.61 -6.36 -6.04
N ARG A 175 4.28 -6.30 -7.19
CA ARG A 175 3.64 -5.94 -8.48
C ARG A 175 2.58 -6.94 -8.89
N TRP A 176 2.84 -8.23 -8.73
CA TRP A 176 1.84 -9.25 -8.99
C TRP A 176 0.63 -9.15 -8.05
N ALA A 177 0.86 -8.98 -6.75
CA ALA A 177 -0.20 -8.81 -5.77
C ALA A 177 -1.06 -7.56 -6.04
N GLU A 178 -0.46 -6.48 -6.57
CA GLU A 178 -1.17 -5.27 -7.01
C GLU A 178 -2.08 -5.54 -8.21
N LEU A 179 -1.54 -6.20 -9.26
CA LEU A 179 -2.21 -6.37 -10.55
C LEU A 179 -3.23 -7.51 -10.57
N LEU A 180 -3.04 -8.55 -9.78
CA LEU A 180 -3.97 -9.68 -9.72
C LEU A 180 -5.34 -9.24 -9.17
N PRO A 181 -6.44 -9.76 -9.77
CA PRO A 181 -7.81 -9.46 -9.34
C PRO A 181 -8.18 -10.25 -8.07
N LEU A 182 -7.45 -10.02 -6.98
CA LEU A 182 -7.64 -10.71 -5.72
C LEU A 182 -8.63 -9.98 -4.80
N PRO A 183 -9.38 -10.72 -3.96
CA PRO A 183 -10.17 -10.12 -2.89
C PRO A 183 -9.31 -9.28 -1.94
N THR A 184 -9.86 -8.21 -1.38
CA THR A 184 -9.15 -7.29 -0.46
C THR A 184 -8.44 -8.02 0.67
N ALA A 185 -9.11 -8.98 1.31
CA ALA A 185 -8.51 -9.77 2.40
C ALA A 185 -7.28 -10.57 1.95
N MET A 186 -7.26 -11.06 0.71
CA MET A 186 -6.11 -11.77 0.16
C MET A 186 -4.97 -10.79 -0.16
N LYS A 187 -5.27 -9.65 -0.78
CA LYS A 187 -4.28 -8.59 -1.01
C LYS A 187 -3.64 -8.14 0.31
N TYR A 188 -4.45 -7.96 1.35
CA TYR A 188 -3.92 -7.62 2.66
C TYR A 188 -2.99 -8.71 3.23
N ARG A 189 -3.38 -9.99 3.14
CA ARG A 189 -2.52 -11.09 3.59
C ARG A 189 -1.16 -11.10 2.87
N LEU A 190 -1.15 -10.81 1.56
CA LEU A 190 0.09 -10.69 0.79
C LEU A 190 0.91 -9.46 1.22
N LEU A 191 0.27 -8.34 1.55
CA LEU A 191 0.96 -7.15 2.08
C LEU A 191 1.58 -7.44 3.46
N ALA A 192 0.84 -8.10 4.33
CA ALA A 192 1.28 -8.44 5.69
C ALA A 192 2.36 -9.54 5.73
N LEU A 193 2.47 -10.33 4.67
CA LEU A 193 3.51 -11.35 4.54
C LEU A 193 4.84 -10.69 4.18
N ARG A 194 5.73 -10.55 5.19
CA ARG A 194 7.01 -9.84 5.08
C ARG A 194 8.17 -10.71 4.58
N GLU A 195 7.85 -11.83 3.96
CA GLU A 195 8.81 -12.78 3.39
C GLU A 195 8.66 -12.82 1.87
N PRO A 196 9.51 -12.09 1.12
CA PRO A 196 9.33 -11.86 -0.32
C PRO A 196 9.29 -13.13 -1.15
N LEU A 197 10.16 -14.10 -0.85
CA LEU A 197 10.20 -15.37 -1.58
C LEU A 197 8.90 -16.16 -1.37
N MET A 198 8.45 -16.30 -0.11
CA MET A 198 7.19 -16.98 0.18
C MET A 198 6.00 -16.29 -0.49
N ARG A 199 5.97 -14.95 -0.48
CA ARG A 199 4.93 -14.19 -1.19
C ARG A 199 4.98 -14.44 -2.69
N LEU A 200 6.18 -14.53 -3.29
CA LEU A 200 6.34 -14.79 -4.73
C LEU A 200 5.90 -16.21 -5.10
N GLU A 201 6.20 -17.22 -4.27
CA GLU A 201 5.72 -18.60 -4.45
C GLU A 201 4.18 -18.65 -4.44
N LEU A 202 3.54 -18.02 -3.43
CA LEU A 202 2.08 -17.95 -3.37
C LEU A 202 1.46 -17.27 -4.60
N VAL A 203 2.09 -16.21 -5.08
CA VAL A 203 1.69 -15.55 -6.33
C VAL A 203 1.87 -16.47 -7.52
N GLY A 204 2.97 -17.21 -7.58
CA GLY A 204 3.23 -18.20 -8.63
C GLY A 204 2.10 -19.24 -8.75
N ASP A 205 1.66 -19.76 -7.60
CA ASP A 205 0.52 -20.70 -7.55
C ASP A 205 -0.80 -20.10 -8.07
N MET A 206 -0.99 -18.77 -7.86
CA MET A 206 -2.19 -18.07 -8.34
C MET A 206 -2.12 -17.74 -9.83
N VAL A 207 -0.93 -17.51 -10.38
CA VAL A 207 -0.71 -17.13 -11.79
C VAL A 207 -0.64 -18.36 -12.68
N SER A 208 -0.09 -19.48 -12.18
CA SER A 208 -0.02 -20.72 -12.91
C SER A 208 -1.42 -21.26 -13.19
N PRO A 209 -1.76 -21.63 -14.42
CA PRO A 209 -3.04 -22.30 -14.68
C PRO A 209 -3.06 -23.59 -13.86
N GLN A 210 -4.04 -23.73 -12.96
CA GLN A 210 -4.29 -24.98 -12.28
C GLN A 210 -4.54 -26.04 -13.37
N THR A 211 -3.54 -26.89 -13.63
CA THR A 211 -3.76 -28.06 -14.45
C THR A 211 -4.69 -28.94 -13.63
N PRO A 212 -5.92 -29.23 -14.09
CA PRO A 212 -6.81 -30.12 -13.37
C PRO A 212 -6.09 -31.47 -13.26
N GLU A 213 -5.84 -31.92 -12.02
CA GLU A 213 -5.41 -33.29 -11.78
C GLU A 213 -6.41 -34.22 -12.45
N ARG A 214 -5.91 -35.07 -13.35
CA ARG A 214 -6.66 -36.14 -14.02
C ARG A 214 -6.86 -37.33 -13.09
#